data_b0737ca01117c32750aa328e7dceff45
#
_entry.id   b0737ca01117c32750aa328e7dceff45
#
_cell.length_a   1.000
_cell.length_b   1.000
_cell.length_c   1.000
_cell.angle_alpha   90.00
_cell.angle_beta   90.00
_cell.angle_gamma   90.00
#
_symmetry.space_group_name_H-M   'P 1'
#
loop_
_entity.id
_entity.type
_entity.pdbx_description
1 polymer ?
#
loop_
_entity_poly.entity_id
_entity_poly.type
_entity_poly.pdbx_seq_one_letter_code
_entity_poly.pdbx_strand_id
1 'polypeptide(L)'
;MNITLLIGLVLGFGGVVAGYLLDEGVLAALLKPSAACIVFGGTFGIMLMGNPISRLKKVPAAIKLVIKGQKQNFAELIDIIMDVSVVARRDGLLALETEAGKYENPILKKGLAYIADGISPERLKQNLYAESDAQLADYEEGAKVFEGMGGAAPTCGVLGTVMGMVSILRSMSGSDMDSLGGKIATAFIATMYGVGSANLLWLPIASTIKALAEEQENYNRILIEGLLSIQAGEYPSRIKEYLIAMCGPENSKGIDTESKGGEGGK
;
A
#
# COMPACT_ATOMS: atom_id res chain seq x y z
N MET A 1 3.23 -11.38 -4.00
CA MET A 1 2.08 -11.46 -3.08
C MET A 1 2.58 -11.11 -1.68
N ASN A 2 1.91 -10.20 -0.99
CA ASN A 2 2.33 -9.83 0.36
C ASN A 2 1.99 -10.97 1.32
N ILE A 3 3.00 -11.83 1.57
CA ILE A 3 2.86 -13.06 2.37
C ILE A 3 2.39 -12.73 3.80
N THR A 4 2.87 -11.61 4.35
CA THR A 4 2.52 -11.15 5.70
C THR A 4 1.02 -10.86 5.83
N LEU A 5 0.44 -10.16 4.83
CA LEU A 5 -1.00 -9.89 4.80
C LEU A 5 -1.81 -11.19 4.73
N LEU A 6 -1.38 -12.15 3.89
CA LEU A 6 -2.07 -13.43 3.75
C LEU A 6 -2.03 -14.24 5.06
N ILE A 7 -0.85 -14.36 5.67
CA ILE A 7 -0.68 -15.04 6.96
C ILE A 7 -1.52 -14.35 8.04
N GLY A 8 -1.49 -13.01 8.10
CA GLY A 8 -2.28 -12.24 9.05
C GLY A 8 -3.78 -12.46 8.89
N LEU A 9 -4.27 -12.50 7.64
CA LEU A 9 -5.68 -12.76 7.33
C LEU A 9 -6.09 -14.18 7.74
N VAL A 10 -5.26 -15.19 7.43
CA VAL A 10 -5.54 -16.58 7.82
C VAL A 10 -5.53 -16.74 9.34
N LEU A 11 -4.55 -16.14 10.04
CA LEU A 11 -4.48 -16.20 11.50
C LEU A 11 -5.64 -15.42 12.14
N GLY A 12 -5.99 -14.24 11.63
CA GLY A 12 -7.07 -13.41 12.18
C GLY A 12 -8.43 -14.09 12.03
N PHE A 13 -8.82 -14.47 10.82
CA PHE A 13 -10.09 -15.18 10.58
C PHE A 13 -10.07 -16.58 11.22
N GLY A 14 -8.97 -17.33 11.08
CA GLY A 14 -8.81 -18.66 11.64
C GLY A 14 -8.90 -18.66 13.17
N GLY A 15 -8.28 -17.69 13.85
CA GLY A 15 -8.35 -17.54 15.29
C GLY A 15 -9.76 -17.23 15.79
N VAL A 16 -10.49 -16.31 15.12
CA VAL A 16 -11.89 -15.99 15.47
C VAL A 16 -12.80 -17.20 15.27
N VAL A 17 -12.67 -17.90 14.13
CA VAL A 17 -13.46 -19.09 13.83
C VAL A 17 -13.13 -20.23 14.80
N ALA A 18 -11.85 -20.47 15.08
CA ALA A 18 -11.41 -21.51 16.00
C ALA A 18 -11.94 -21.24 17.43
N GLY A 19 -11.83 -20.01 17.92
CA GLY A 19 -12.38 -19.60 19.21
C GLY A 19 -13.87 -19.87 19.32
N TYR A 20 -14.64 -19.49 18.29
CA TYR A 20 -16.09 -19.72 18.26
C TYR A 20 -16.46 -21.22 18.23
N LEU A 21 -15.67 -22.05 17.53
CA LEU A 21 -15.89 -23.50 17.50
C LEU A 21 -15.53 -24.19 18.83
N LEU A 22 -14.51 -23.68 19.54
CA LEU A 22 -14.15 -24.19 20.87
C LEU A 22 -15.24 -23.94 21.92
N ASP A 23 -16.05 -22.90 21.74
CA ASP A 23 -17.24 -22.60 22.55
C ASP A 23 -18.49 -23.34 22.05
N GLU A 24 -18.33 -24.45 21.31
CA GLU A 24 -19.44 -25.24 20.74
C GLU A 24 -20.32 -24.46 19.76
N GLY A 25 -19.79 -23.36 19.18
CA GLY A 25 -20.51 -22.51 18.25
C GLY A 25 -20.80 -23.20 16.90
N VAL A 26 -21.99 -22.98 16.35
CA VAL A 26 -22.40 -23.49 15.04
C VAL A 26 -22.15 -22.46 13.97
N LEU A 27 -21.18 -22.68 13.05
CA LEU A 27 -20.81 -21.71 12.00
C LEU A 27 -22.00 -21.27 11.12
N ALA A 28 -22.96 -22.18 10.85
CA ALA A 28 -24.16 -21.84 10.09
C ALA A 28 -25.00 -20.76 10.77
N ALA A 29 -24.97 -20.66 12.11
CA ALA A 29 -25.67 -19.63 12.86
C ALA A 29 -25.11 -18.23 12.59
N LEU A 30 -23.81 -18.12 12.26
CA LEU A 30 -23.17 -16.85 11.91
C LEU A 30 -23.55 -16.35 10.50
N LEU A 31 -24.03 -17.23 9.62
CA LEU A 31 -24.42 -16.86 8.25
C LEU A 31 -25.81 -16.23 8.23
N LYS A 32 -25.89 -14.91 8.33
CA LYS A 32 -27.12 -14.12 8.33
C LYS A 32 -27.14 -13.13 7.17
N PRO A 33 -27.86 -13.43 6.06
CA PRO A 33 -27.92 -12.57 4.87
C PRO A 33 -28.43 -11.15 5.17
N SER A 34 -29.40 -11.00 6.09
CA SER A 34 -29.92 -9.69 6.49
C SER A 34 -28.85 -8.81 7.14
N ALA A 35 -28.07 -9.37 8.06
CA ALA A 35 -26.97 -8.67 8.70
C ALA A 35 -25.88 -8.31 7.67
N ALA A 36 -25.54 -9.21 6.76
CA ALA A 36 -24.60 -8.96 5.67
C ALA A 36 -25.07 -7.82 4.75
N CYS A 37 -26.35 -7.80 4.35
CA CYS A 37 -26.91 -6.72 3.53
C CYS A 37 -26.82 -5.36 4.25
N ILE A 38 -27.14 -5.27 5.54
CA ILE A 38 -27.04 -4.01 6.27
C ILE A 38 -25.59 -3.54 6.35
N VAL A 39 -24.66 -4.40 6.76
CA VAL A 39 -23.28 -4.01 7.00
C VAL A 39 -22.55 -3.75 5.68
N PHE A 40 -22.52 -4.71 4.78
CA PHE A 40 -21.77 -4.54 3.52
C PHE A 40 -22.49 -3.59 2.57
N GLY A 41 -23.82 -3.66 2.45
CA GLY A 41 -24.61 -2.70 1.65
C GLY A 41 -24.45 -1.27 2.15
N GLY A 42 -24.55 -1.06 3.47
CA GLY A 42 -24.31 0.25 4.09
C GLY A 42 -22.88 0.74 3.88
N THR A 43 -21.88 -0.11 4.12
CA THR A 43 -20.46 0.24 3.95
C THR A 43 -20.14 0.61 2.50
N PHE A 44 -20.58 -0.19 1.53
CA PHE A 44 -20.38 0.12 0.10
C PHE A 44 -21.17 1.36 -0.32
N GLY A 45 -22.39 1.55 0.20
CA GLY A 45 -23.18 2.76 -0.04
C GLY A 45 -22.47 4.02 0.44
N ILE A 46 -21.96 4.01 1.67
CA ILE A 46 -21.19 5.13 2.25
C ILE A 46 -19.89 5.37 1.44
N MET A 47 -19.19 4.29 1.05
CA MET A 47 -18.00 4.39 0.20
C MET A 47 -18.31 5.09 -1.13
N LEU A 48 -19.40 4.71 -1.81
CA LEU A 48 -19.80 5.32 -3.08
C LEU A 48 -20.22 6.80 -2.91
N MET A 49 -20.95 7.13 -1.84
CA MET A 49 -21.38 8.51 -1.56
C MET A 49 -20.22 9.42 -1.15
N GLY A 50 -19.23 8.88 -0.44
CA GLY A 50 -18.12 9.65 0.11
C GLY A 50 -16.93 9.83 -0.82
N ASN A 51 -16.91 9.17 -1.99
CA ASN A 51 -15.76 9.20 -2.89
C ASN A 51 -16.14 9.56 -4.33
N PRO A 52 -15.43 10.51 -4.96
CA PRO A 52 -15.62 10.80 -6.37
C PRO A 52 -15.23 9.60 -7.25
N ILE A 53 -15.84 9.47 -8.42
CA ILE A 53 -15.61 8.35 -9.35
C ILE A 53 -14.14 8.23 -9.75
N SER A 54 -13.42 9.36 -9.84
CA SER A 54 -11.98 9.38 -10.13
C SER A 54 -11.16 8.62 -9.09
N ARG A 55 -11.52 8.72 -7.81
CA ARG A 55 -10.88 7.97 -6.70
C ARG A 55 -11.24 6.49 -6.77
N LEU A 56 -12.49 6.16 -7.01
CA LEU A 56 -12.96 4.76 -7.09
C LEU A 56 -12.29 3.99 -8.24
N LYS A 57 -11.98 4.64 -9.35
CA LYS A 57 -11.24 4.03 -10.46
C LYS A 57 -9.82 3.61 -10.10
N LYS A 58 -9.24 4.13 -9.02
CA LYS A 58 -7.89 3.77 -8.52
C LYS A 58 -7.90 2.53 -7.62
N VAL A 59 -9.06 2.16 -7.06
CA VAL A 59 -9.22 1.01 -6.17
C VAL A 59 -8.72 -0.31 -6.80
N PRO A 60 -9.07 -0.67 -8.04
CA PRO A 60 -8.55 -1.91 -8.64
C PRO A 60 -7.03 -1.94 -8.77
N ALA A 61 -6.39 -0.80 -9.05
CA ALA A 61 -4.94 -0.68 -9.12
C ALA A 61 -4.31 -0.87 -7.74
N ALA A 62 -4.88 -0.26 -6.68
CA ALA A 62 -4.45 -0.42 -5.31
C ALA A 62 -4.57 -1.88 -4.83
N ILE A 63 -5.68 -2.56 -5.14
CA ILE A 63 -5.85 -4.00 -4.83
C ILE A 63 -4.80 -4.84 -5.55
N LYS A 64 -4.56 -4.57 -6.84
CA LYS A 64 -3.55 -5.29 -7.62
C LYS A 64 -2.15 -5.13 -7.02
N LEU A 65 -1.82 -3.93 -6.51
CA LEU A 65 -0.57 -3.66 -5.82
C LEU A 65 -0.44 -4.52 -4.56
N VAL A 66 -1.48 -4.56 -3.72
CA VAL A 66 -1.51 -5.37 -2.49
C VAL A 66 -1.31 -6.86 -2.78
N ILE A 67 -1.99 -7.36 -3.84
CA ILE A 67 -1.91 -8.78 -4.22
C ILE A 67 -0.54 -9.11 -4.81
N LYS A 68 -0.02 -8.30 -5.74
CA LYS A 68 1.29 -8.55 -6.36
C LYS A 68 2.44 -8.42 -5.37
N GLY A 69 2.34 -7.46 -4.44
CA GLY A 69 3.47 -6.96 -3.67
C GLY A 69 4.47 -6.28 -4.62
N GLN A 70 5.11 -5.25 -4.16
CA GLN A 70 6.23 -4.63 -4.88
C GLN A 70 7.43 -4.70 -3.95
N LYS A 71 8.37 -5.61 -4.24
CA LYS A 71 9.66 -5.61 -3.55
C LYS A 71 10.56 -4.65 -4.30
N GLN A 72 10.93 -3.56 -3.65
CA GLN A 72 11.94 -2.63 -4.17
C GLN A 72 13.33 -3.26 -3.99
N ASN A 73 14.10 -3.31 -5.08
CA ASN A 73 15.47 -3.80 -5.03
C ASN A 73 16.43 -2.60 -4.95
N PHE A 74 16.76 -2.19 -3.73
CA PHE A 74 17.67 -1.06 -3.51
C PHE A 74 19.10 -1.34 -3.99
N ALA A 75 19.56 -2.61 -3.94
CA ALA A 75 20.87 -2.98 -4.44
C ALA A 75 20.95 -2.76 -5.96
N GLU A 76 19.97 -3.27 -6.71
CA GLU A 76 19.87 -3.07 -8.15
C GLU A 76 19.74 -1.58 -8.52
N LEU A 77 19.00 -0.79 -7.73
CA LEU A 77 18.89 0.65 -7.93
C LEU A 77 20.27 1.33 -7.83
N ILE A 78 21.03 1.00 -6.78
CA ILE A 78 22.36 1.57 -6.58
C ILE A 78 23.30 1.16 -7.73
N ASP A 79 23.26 -0.12 -8.14
CA ASP A 79 24.08 -0.59 -9.27
C ASP A 79 23.73 0.15 -10.56
N ILE A 80 22.45 0.36 -10.85
CA ILE A 80 22.01 1.18 -12.00
C ILE A 80 22.56 2.61 -11.91
N ILE A 81 22.44 3.27 -10.76
CA ILE A 81 22.96 4.63 -10.57
C ILE A 81 24.48 4.66 -10.73
N MET A 82 25.18 3.63 -10.25
CA MET A 82 26.63 3.51 -10.43
C MET A 82 27.01 3.38 -11.90
N ASP A 83 26.34 2.48 -12.65
CA ASP A 83 26.60 2.30 -14.09
C ASP A 83 26.37 3.60 -14.86
N VAL A 84 25.24 4.26 -14.61
CA VAL A 84 24.90 5.55 -15.22
C VAL A 84 25.92 6.63 -14.87
N SER A 85 26.40 6.66 -13.61
CA SER A 85 27.40 7.64 -13.18
C SER A 85 28.76 7.47 -13.90
N VAL A 86 29.15 6.23 -14.18
CA VAL A 86 30.33 5.90 -14.95
C VAL A 86 30.19 6.36 -16.40
N VAL A 87 29.03 6.13 -17.04
CA VAL A 87 28.75 6.60 -18.40
C VAL A 87 28.77 8.13 -18.45
N ALA A 88 28.11 8.81 -17.51
CA ALA A 88 28.07 10.26 -17.43
C ALA A 88 29.48 10.88 -17.35
N ARG A 89 30.41 10.25 -16.63
CA ARG A 89 31.77 10.71 -16.48
C ARG A 89 32.64 10.42 -17.70
N ARG A 90 32.47 9.25 -18.33
CA ARG A 90 33.27 8.83 -19.47
C ARG A 90 32.85 9.53 -20.76
N ASP A 91 31.54 9.55 -21.02
CA ASP A 91 30.99 9.92 -22.32
C ASP A 91 30.26 11.28 -22.25
N GLY A 92 30.17 11.89 -21.05
CA GLY A 92 29.49 13.17 -20.81
C GLY A 92 27.97 13.02 -20.55
N LEU A 93 27.36 14.11 -20.07
CA LEU A 93 25.93 14.10 -19.68
C LEU A 93 24.99 13.89 -20.87
N LEU A 94 25.37 14.27 -22.08
CA LEU A 94 24.57 14.04 -23.30
C LEU A 94 24.37 12.55 -23.60
N ALA A 95 25.31 11.69 -23.22
CA ALA A 95 25.20 10.24 -23.43
C ALA A 95 24.03 9.63 -22.61
N LEU A 96 23.57 10.31 -21.55
CA LEU A 96 22.47 9.87 -20.71
C LEU A 96 21.12 9.85 -21.43
N GLU A 97 20.95 10.60 -22.52
CA GLU A 97 19.74 10.53 -23.37
C GLU A 97 19.57 9.12 -23.96
N THR A 98 20.69 8.53 -24.45
CA THR A 98 20.67 7.16 -24.97
C THR A 98 20.48 6.13 -23.86
N GLU A 99 21.08 6.36 -22.69
CA GLU A 99 20.92 5.49 -21.51
C GLU A 99 19.47 5.47 -21.01
N ALA A 100 18.76 6.61 -21.05
CA ALA A 100 17.36 6.72 -20.64
C ALA A 100 16.45 5.70 -21.33
N GLY A 101 16.75 5.34 -22.59
CA GLY A 101 15.99 4.35 -23.36
C GLY A 101 16.09 2.92 -22.85
N LYS A 102 17.08 2.58 -22.02
CA LYS A 102 17.32 1.23 -21.50
C LYS A 102 16.46 0.88 -20.27
N TYR A 103 15.90 1.89 -19.61
CA TYR A 103 15.21 1.71 -18.33
C TYR A 103 13.70 1.91 -18.47
N GLU A 104 12.94 1.09 -17.76
CA GLU A 104 11.47 1.17 -17.75
C GLU A 104 10.95 2.13 -16.66
N ASN A 105 11.75 2.38 -15.59
CA ASN A 105 11.34 3.26 -14.51
C ASN A 105 11.13 4.70 -15.01
N PRO A 106 9.92 5.27 -14.90
CA PRO A 106 9.61 6.56 -15.49
C PRO A 106 10.38 7.72 -14.86
N ILE A 107 10.67 7.68 -13.56
CA ILE A 107 11.44 8.72 -12.85
C ILE A 107 12.90 8.69 -13.32
N LEU A 108 13.49 7.49 -13.41
CA LEU A 108 14.85 7.32 -13.91
C LEU A 108 14.95 7.82 -15.36
N LYS A 109 14.08 7.35 -16.23
CA LYS A 109 14.05 7.72 -17.64
C LYS A 109 13.95 9.22 -17.85
N LYS A 110 12.97 9.88 -17.19
CA LYS A 110 12.79 11.33 -17.26
C LYS A 110 13.97 12.09 -16.66
N GLY A 111 14.50 11.60 -15.54
CA GLY A 111 15.64 12.22 -14.87
C GLY A 111 16.89 12.23 -15.74
N LEU A 112 17.21 11.11 -16.39
CA LEU A 112 18.35 11.03 -17.33
C LEU A 112 18.17 11.95 -18.54
N ALA A 113 16.97 12.01 -19.10
CA ALA A 113 16.67 12.93 -20.20
C ALA A 113 16.83 14.40 -19.76
N TYR A 114 16.30 14.79 -18.60
CA TYR A 114 16.44 16.14 -18.08
C TYR A 114 17.90 16.53 -17.80
N ILE A 115 18.72 15.59 -17.33
CA ILE A 115 20.15 15.84 -17.13
C ILE A 115 20.84 16.05 -18.48
N ALA A 116 20.54 15.24 -19.50
CA ALA A 116 21.08 15.39 -20.85
C ALA A 116 20.66 16.72 -21.48
N ASP A 117 19.43 17.19 -21.23
CA ASP A 117 18.91 18.49 -21.68
C ASP A 117 19.54 19.69 -20.95
N GLY A 118 20.37 19.47 -19.92
CA GLY A 118 21.05 20.52 -19.17
C GLY A 118 20.13 21.35 -18.26
N ILE A 119 19.02 20.80 -17.79
CA ILE A 119 18.12 21.46 -16.82
C ILE A 119 18.88 21.76 -15.53
N SER A 120 18.59 22.90 -14.86
CA SER A 120 19.25 23.23 -13.59
C SER A 120 18.91 22.21 -12.49
N PRO A 121 19.81 21.95 -11.53
CA PRO A 121 19.62 20.99 -10.45
C PRO A 121 18.33 21.25 -9.64
N GLU A 122 17.98 22.49 -9.40
CA GLU A 122 16.79 22.88 -8.67
C GLU A 122 15.53 22.46 -9.43
N ARG A 123 15.49 22.69 -10.75
CA ARG A 123 14.37 22.28 -11.58
C ARG A 123 14.29 20.77 -11.74
N LEU A 124 15.43 20.10 -11.89
CA LEU A 124 15.50 18.64 -11.92
C LEU A 124 14.87 18.07 -10.66
N LYS A 125 15.32 18.55 -9.50
CA LYS A 125 14.77 18.14 -8.19
C LYS A 125 13.27 18.36 -8.11
N GLN A 126 12.79 19.56 -8.40
CA GLN A 126 11.36 19.89 -8.36
C GLN A 126 10.52 18.99 -9.28
N ASN A 127 10.96 18.78 -10.52
CA ASN A 127 10.21 17.98 -11.51
C ASN A 127 10.13 16.51 -11.10
N LEU A 128 11.23 15.93 -10.63
CA LEU A 128 11.27 14.52 -10.24
C LEU A 128 10.50 14.24 -8.94
N TYR A 129 10.55 15.14 -7.96
CA TYR A 129 9.71 15.02 -6.76
C TYR A 129 8.22 15.19 -7.10
N ALA A 130 7.85 16.15 -7.97
CA ALA A 130 6.46 16.28 -8.40
C ALA A 130 5.94 15.05 -9.15
N GLU A 131 6.78 14.38 -9.94
CA GLU A 131 6.44 13.10 -10.59
C GLU A 131 6.26 11.97 -9.56
N SER A 132 7.17 11.91 -8.56
CA SER A 132 7.08 10.96 -7.45
C SER A 132 5.78 11.16 -6.65
N ASP A 133 5.49 12.40 -6.27
CA ASP A 133 4.28 12.74 -5.51
C ASP A 133 3.00 12.39 -6.29
N ALA A 134 2.98 12.66 -7.60
CA ALA A 134 1.86 12.28 -8.46
C ALA A 134 1.64 10.76 -8.51
N GLN A 135 2.72 9.98 -8.53
CA GLN A 135 2.69 8.52 -8.51
C GLN A 135 2.18 7.99 -7.16
N LEU A 136 2.63 8.60 -6.05
CA LEU A 136 2.25 8.20 -4.69
C LEU A 136 0.81 8.59 -4.35
N ALA A 137 0.32 9.73 -4.87
CA ALA A 137 -1.06 10.16 -4.69
C ALA A 137 -2.09 9.10 -5.11
N ASP A 138 -1.78 8.29 -6.12
CA ASP A 138 -2.66 7.21 -6.56
C ASP A 138 -2.81 6.10 -5.52
N TYR A 139 -1.72 5.77 -4.80
CA TYR A 139 -1.75 4.79 -3.71
C TYR A 139 -2.50 5.34 -2.49
N GLU A 140 -2.21 6.57 -2.09
CA GLU A 140 -2.90 7.22 -0.97
C GLU A 140 -4.40 7.33 -1.20
N GLU A 141 -4.83 7.75 -2.40
CA GLU A 141 -6.23 7.83 -2.75
C GLU A 141 -6.93 6.46 -2.69
N GLY A 142 -6.23 5.39 -3.10
CA GLY A 142 -6.71 4.02 -2.95
C GLY A 142 -6.84 3.61 -1.48
N ALA A 143 -5.85 3.92 -0.64
CA ALA A 143 -5.86 3.61 0.79
C ALA A 143 -7.01 4.32 1.53
N LYS A 144 -7.28 5.61 1.23
CA LYS A 144 -8.38 6.39 1.84
C LYS A 144 -9.75 5.76 1.62
N VAL A 145 -9.98 5.09 0.49
CA VAL A 145 -11.25 4.36 0.25
C VAL A 145 -11.42 3.23 1.24
N PHE A 146 -10.38 2.41 1.45
CA PHE A 146 -10.43 1.30 2.40
C PHE A 146 -10.48 1.77 3.86
N GLU A 147 -9.80 2.87 4.20
CA GLU A 147 -9.94 3.50 5.53
C GLU A 147 -11.37 3.96 5.79
N GLY A 148 -11.99 4.61 4.81
CA GLY A 148 -13.39 5.01 4.87
C GLY A 148 -14.34 3.83 5.08
N MET A 149 -14.09 2.70 4.39
CA MET A 149 -14.86 1.45 4.61
C MET A 149 -14.61 0.89 6.00
N GLY A 150 -13.36 0.90 6.49
CA GLY A 150 -13.00 0.48 7.84
C GLY A 150 -13.67 1.29 8.93
N GLY A 151 -13.83 2.60 8.74
CA GLY A 151 -14.56 3.47 9.64
C GLY A 151 -16.08 3.30 9.56
N ALA A 152 -16.64 3.05 8.38
CA ALA A 152 -18.08 2.91 8.15
C ALA A 152 -18.62 1.55 8.58
N ALA A 153 -17.89 0.46 8.41
CA ALA A 153 -18.38 -0.89 8.65
C ALA A 153 -18.85 -1.12 10.10
N PRO A 154 -18.11 -0.71 11.16
CA PRO A 154 -18.58 -0.85 12.54
C PRO A 154 -19.87 -0.07 12.81
N THR A 155 -20.00 1.14 12.27
CA THR A 155 -21.19 1.97 12.45
C THR A 155 -22.42 1.37 11.76
N CYS A 156 -22.25 0.78 10.58
CA CYS A 156 -23.27 -0.03 9.92
C CYS A 156 -23.64 -1.27 10.74
N GLY A 157 -22.65 -1.89 11.41
CA GLY A 157 -22.89 -2.99 12.36
C GLY A 157 -23.78 -2.57 13.53
N VAL A 158 -23.47 -1.42 14.16
CA VAL A 158 -24.30 -0.85 15.24
C VAL A 158 -25.72 -0.52 14.73
N LEU A 159 -25.84 0.06 13.53
CA LEU A 159 -27.14 0.32 12.92
C LEU A 159 -27.95 -0.98 12.75
N GLY A 160 -27.30 -2.07 12.30
CA GLY A 160 -27.92 -3.39 12.19
C GLY A 160 -28.40 -3.94 13.55
N THR A 161 -27.62 -3.72 14.61
CA THR A 161 -28.02 -4.09 15.98
C THR A 161 -29.25 -3.32 16.43
N VAL A 162 -29.29 -2.00 16.21
CA VAL A 162 -30.45 -1.16 16.58
C VAL A 162 -31.69 -1.58 15.80
N MET A 163 -31.58 -1.83 14.49
CA MET A 163 -32.71 -2.34 13.69
C MET A 163 -33.20 -3.71 14.17
N GLY A 164 -32.26 -4.60 14.53
CA GLY A 164 -32.57 -5.89 15.15
C GLY A 164 -33.33 -5.73 16.47
N MET A 165 -32.90 -4.80 17.33
CA MET A 165 -33.58 -4.53 18.62
C MET A 165 -35.02 -4.01 18.42
N VAL A 166 -35.22 -3.11 17.44
CA VAL A 166 -36.59 -2.67 17.07
C VAL A 166 -37.48 -3.85 16.66
N SER A 167 -36.94 -4.78 15.86
CA SER A 167 -37.66 -5.99 15.45
C SER A 167 -37.99 -6.90 16.64
N ILE A 168 -37.09 -7.03 17.62
CA ILE A 168 -37.31 -7.78 18.86
C ILE A 168 -38.45 -7.17 19.66
N LEU A 169 -38.39 -5.86 19.93
CA LEU A 169 -39.41 -5.15 20.70
C LEU A 169 -40.81 -5.28 20.07
N ARG A 170 -40.89 -5.21 18.73
CA ARG A 170 -42.16 -5.43 18.02
C ARG A 170 -42.70 -6.86 18.18
N SER A 171 -41.87 -7.87 18.26
CA SER A 171 -42.29 -9.26 18.41
C SER A 171 -42.62 -9.63 19.83
N MET A 172 -42.16 -8.86 20.84
CA MET A 172 -42.56 -9.08 22.26
C MET A 172 -44.04 -8.78 22.52
N SER A 173 -44.71 -8.03 21.65
CA SER A 173 -46.15 -7.76 21.73
C SER A 173 -47.01 -8.95 21.23
N GLY A 174 -46.41 -10.00 20.67
CA GLY A 174 -47.05 -11.22 20.17
C GLY A 174 -46.49 -12.46 20.88
N SER A 175 -47.24 -13.55 20.83
CA SER A 175 -47.03 -14.78 21.62
C SER A 175 -45.81 -15.63 21.24
N ASP A 176 -44.87 -15.14 20.45
CA ASP A 176 -43.78 -15.91 19.80
C ASP A 176 -42.44 -15.76 20.54
N MET A 177 -42.35 -16.30 21.76
CA MET A 177 -41.12 -16.29 22.56
C MET A 177 -40.00 -17.15 21.95
N ASP A 178 -40.33 -18.21 21.20
CA ASP A 178 -39.37 -19.13 20.62
C ASP A 178 -38.50 -18.47 19.50
N SER A 179 -39.03 -17.44 18.82
CA SER A 179 -38.28 -16.71 17.77
C SER A 179 -37.34 -15.62 18.31
N LEU A 180 -37.48 -15.27 19.59
CA LEU A 180 -36.80 -14.13 20.22
C LEU A 180 -35.27 -14.31 20.24
N GLY A 181 -34.81 -15.50 20.64
CA GLY A 181 -33.37 -15.82 20.68
C GLY A 181 -32.66 -15.67 19.31
N GLY A 182 -33.33 -16.14 18.25
CA GLY A 182 -32.81 -16.01 16.88
C GLY A 182 -32.71 -14.56 16.39
N LYS A 183 -33.66 -13.69 16.79
CA LYS A 183 -33.65 -12.26 16.45
C LYS A 183 -32.55 -11.52 17.22
N ILE A 184 -32.34 -11.84 18.50
CA ILE A 184 -31.25 -11.30 19.31
C ILE A 184 -29.92 -11.69 18.71
N ALA A 185 -29.70 -12.96 18.39
CA ALA A 185 -28.48 -13.44 17.75
C ALA A 185 -28.19 -12.69 16.42
N THR A 186 -29.22 -12.48 15.58
CA THR A 186 -29.05 -11.76 14.30
C THR A 186 -28.60 -10.31 14.51
N ALA A 187 -29.10 -9.63 15.56
CA ALA A 187 -28.66 -8.28 15.89
C ALA A 187 -27.16 -8.24 16.25
N PHE A 188 -26.66 -9.13 17.10
CA PHE A 188 -25.25 -9.20 17.46
C PHE A 188 -24.35 -9.59 16.30
N ILE A 189 -24.81 -10.46 15.39
CA ILE A 189 -24.08 -10.86 14.19
C ILE A 189 -23.81 -9.65 13.27
N ALA A 190 -24.73 -8.69 13.19
CA ALA A 190 -24.49 -7.47 12.43
C ALA A 190 -23.30 -6.67 12.97
N THR A 191 -23.19 -6.50 14.29
CA THR A 191 -22.02 -5.85 14.90
C THR A 191 -20.74 -6.65 14.67
N MET A 192 -20.80 -7.97 14.80
CA MET A 192 -19.66 -8.85 14.52
C MET A 192 -19.18 -8.70 13.06
N TYR A 193 -20.08 -8.64 12.09
CA TYR A 193 -19.71 -8.39 10.69
C TYR A 193 -19.09 -7.02 10.51
N GLY A 194 -19.65 -5.98 11.15
CA GLY A 194 -19.14 -4.62 11.06
C GLY A 194 -17.71 -4.51 11.60
N VAL A 195 -17.49 -4.91 12.84
CA VAL A 195 -16.19 -4.84 13.52
C VAL A 195 -15.19 -5.83 12.92
N GLY A 196 -15.64 -7.06 12.62
CA GLY A 196 -14.81 -8.09 12.00
C GLY A 196 -14.29 -7.66 10.62
N SER A 197 -15.17 -7.19 9.73
CA SER A 197 -14.75 -6.75 8.40
C SER A 197 -13.85 -5.52 8.46
N ALA A 198 -14.09 -4.58 9.37
CA ALA A 198 -13.22 -3.41 9.53
C ALA A 198 -11.79 -3.81 9.88
N ASN A 199 -11.62 -4.62 10.93
CA ASN A 199 -10.30 -4.90 11.50
C ASN A 199 -9.57 -6.06 10.82
N LEU A 200 -10.28 -6.99 10.20
CA LEU A 200 -9.66 -8.14 9.52
C LEU A 200 -9.55 -7.97 8.00
N LEU A 201 -10.24 -6.98 7.41
CA LEU A 201 -10.23 -6.80 5.96
C LEU A 201 -9.89 -5.37 5.55
N TRP A 202 -10.75 -4.38 5.84
CA TRP A 202 -10.62 -3.04 5.27
C TRP A 202 -9.39 -2.28 5.76
N LEU A 203 -9.17 -2.20 7.07
CA LEU A 203 -8.04 -1.49 7.66
C LEU A 203 -6.69 -2.14 7.34
N PRO A 204 -6.53 -3.48 7.40
CA PRO A 204 -5.28 -4.11 6.97
C PRO A 204 -4.94 -3.88 5.50
N ILE A 205 -5.93 -3.87 4.61
CA ILE A 205 -5.71 -3.53 3.19
C ILE A 205 -5.21 -2.08 3.08
N ALA A 206 -5.87 -1.13 3.73
CA ALA A 206 -5.47 0.27 3.72
C ALA A 206 -4.04 0.47 4.25
N SER A 207 -3.73 -0.15 5.39
CA SER A 207 -2.40 -0.11 6.00
C SER A 207 -1.31 -0.70 5.09
N THR A 208 -1.62 -1.82 4.41
CA THR A 208 -0.69 -2.43 3.46
C THR A 208 -0.42 -1.52 2.26
N ILE A 209 -1.45 -0.86 1.72
CA ILE A 209 -1.27 0.09 0.61
C ILE A 209 -0.36 1.24 1.05
N LYS A 210 -0.57 1.79 2.26
CA LYS A 210 0.27 2.86 2.80
C LYS A 210 1.72 2.43 2.99
N ALA A 211 1.96 1.27 3.57
CA ALA A 211 3.31 0.74 3.73
C ALA A 211 4.03 0.56 2.39
N LEU A 212 3.33 0.09 1.35
CA LEU A 212 3.89 -0.02 0.00
C LEU A 212 4.14 1.34 -0.65
N ALA A 213 3.30 2.35 -0.36
CA ALA A 213 3.52 3.72 -0.82
C ALA A 213 4.77 4.33 -0.17
N GLU A 214 4.95 4.16 1.14
CA GLU A 214 6.13 4.62 1.89
C GLU A 214 7.42 3.95 1.38
N GLU A 215 7.38 2.65 1.07
CA GLU A 215 8.52 1.93 0.48
C GLU A 215 8.86 2.49 -0.92
N GLN A 216 7.85 2.78 -1.75
CA GLN A 216 8.02 3.39 -3.06
C GLN A 216 8.55 4.82 -2.95
N GLU A 217 8.07 5.61 -2.00
CA GLU A 217 8.56 6.96 -1.73
C GLU A 217 10.06 6.95 -1.40
N ASN A 218 10.46 6.05 -0.50
CA ASN A 218 11.87 5.90 -0.13
C ASN A 218 12.73 5.50 -1.33
N TYR A 219 12.24 4.57 -2.15
CA TYR A 219 12.92 4.16 -3.39
C TYR A 219 13.08 5.34 -4.36
N ASN A 220 12.02 6.09 -4.61
CA ASN A 220 12.04 7.26 -5.49
C ASN A 220 12.98 8.35 -4.95
N ARG A 221 12.99 8.57 -3.64
CA ARG A 221 13.89 9.53 -2.99
C ARG A 221 15.36 9.18 -3.23
N ILE A 222 15.74 7.92 -3.03
CA ILE A 222 17.12 7.45 -3.25
C ILE A 222 17.50 7.58 -4.72
N LEU A 223 16.59 7.24 -5.63
CA LEU A 223 16.77 7.40 -7.07
C LEU A 223 17.02 8.87 -7.45
N ILE A 224 16.19 9.78 -6.95
CA ILE A 224 16.28 11.22 -7.27
C ILE A 224 17.59 11.81 -6.74
N GLU A 225 17.97 11.49 -5.51
CA GLU A 225 19.24 11.98 -4.93
C GLU A 225 20.45 11.40 -5.70
N GLY A 226 20.37 10.14 -6.16
CA GLY A 226 21.38 9.57 -7.05
C GLY A 226 21.53 10.33 -8.37
N LEU A 227 20.42 10.69 -9.00
CA LEU A 227 20.42 11.48 -10.24
C LEU A 227 20.98 12.90 -10.03
N LEU A 228 20.66 13.54 -8.90
CA LEU A 228 21.19 14.85 -8.54
C LEU A 228 22.72 14.79 -8.32
N SER A 229 23.22 13.74 -7.66
CA SER A 229 24.65 13.52 -7.47
C SER A 229 25.39 13.28 -8.79
N ILE A 230 24.76 12.56 -9.75
CA ILE A 230 25.31 12.39 -11.12
C ILE A 230 25.40 13.74 -11.81
N GLN A 231 24.35 14.55 -11.76
CA GLN A 231 24.33 15.88 -12.38
C GLN A 231 25.38 16.82 -11.77
N ALA A 232 25.59 16.72 -10.46
CA ALA A 232 26.63 17.48 -9.75
C ALA A 232 28.06 17.03 -10.09
N GLY A 233 28.22 15.93 -10.82
CA GLY A 233 29.52 15.39 -11.22
C GLY A 233 30.28 14.71 -10.07
N GLU A 234 29.59 14.24 -9.05
CA GLU A 234 30.21 13.56 -7.91
C GLU A 234 30.90 12.27 -8.33
N TYR A 235 31.90 11.84 -7.54
CA TYR A 235 32.60 10.59 -7.81
C TYR A 235 31.69 9.40 -7.54
N PRO A 236 31.68 8.36 -8.42
CA PRO A 236 30.82 7.19 -8.24
C PRO A 236 30.93 6.55 -6.85
N SER A 237 32.15 6.44 -6.28
CA SER A 237 32.35 5.91 -4.95
C SER A 237 31.59 6.71 -3.85
N ARG A 238 31.60 8.05 -3.96
CA ARG A 238 30.86 8.91 -3.02
C ARG A 238 29.36 8.78 -3.19
N ILE A 239 28.88 8.71 -4.43
CA ILE A 239 27.46 8.47 -4.72
C ILE A 239 27.02 7.15 -4.06
N LYS A 240 27.80 6.08 -4.24
CA LYS A 240 27.52 4.77 -3.64
C LYS A 240 27.40 4.84 -2.12
N GLU A 241 28.40 5.41 -1.46
CA GLU A 241 28.41 5.57 0.01
C GLU A 241 27.19 6.37 0.51
N TYR A 242 26.87 7.47 -0.17
CA TYR A 242 25.74 8.31 0.16
C TYR A 242 24.41 7.57 0.02
N LEU A 243 24.19 6.87 -1.11
CA LEU A 243 22.96 6.13 -1.35
C LEU A 243 22.80 4.94 -0.40
N ILE A 244 23.89 4.23 -0.06
CA ILE A 244 23.88 3.16 0.95
C ILE A 244 23.46 3.72 2.32
N ALA A 245 24.00 4.87 2.71
CA ALA A 245 23.61 5.52 3.96
C ALA A 245 22.12 5.90 3.99
N MET A 246 21.55 6.30 2.85
CA MET A 246 20.12 6.62 2.71
C MET A 246 19.21 5.38 2.77
N CYS A 247 19.67 4.22 2.32
CA CYS A 247 18.88 2.97 2.36
C CYS A 247 18.60 2.50 3.78
N GLY A 248 19.42 2.88 4.76
CA GLY A 248 19.34 2.39 6.12
C GLY A 248 19.87 0.97 6.30
N PRO A 249 20.02 0.49 7.56
CA PRO A 249 20.73 -0.75 7.86
C PRO A 249 20.03 -2.02 7.41
N GLU A 250 18.71 -1.98 7.20
CA GLU A 250 17.96 -3.16 6.74
C GLU A 250 18.07 -3.37 5.22
N ASN A 251 18.00 -2.29 4.46
CA ASN A 251 18.02 -2.32 2.99
C ASN A 251 19.43 -2.33 2.41
N SER A 252 20.44 -2.01 3.22
CA SER A 252 21.87 -2.06 2.83
C SER A 252 22.53 -3.43 3.02
N LYS A 253 21.85 -4.39 3.66
CA LYS A 253 22.36 -5.76 3.83
C LYS A 253 22.50 -6.44 2.47
N GLY A 254 23.76 -6.72 2.08
CA GLY A 254 24.09 -7.37 0.81
C GLY A 254 24.55 -6.40 -0.31
N ILE A 255 24.61 -5.09 -0.03
CA ILE A 255 25.24 -4.13 -0.92
C ILE A 255 26.72 -4.08 -0.53
N ASP A 256 27.61 -4.64 -1.38
CA ASP A 256 29.05 -4.62 -1.16
C ASP A 256 29.55 -3.18 -1.05
N THR A 257 30.07 -2.84 0.13
CA THR A 257 30.74 -1.56 0.38
C THR A 257 32.16 -1.52 -0.19
N GLU A 258 32.66 -2.66 -0.66
CA GLU A 258 33.99 -2.71 -1.27
C GLU A 258 33.97 -2.08 -2.66
N SER A 259 34.46 -0.86 -2.72
CA SER A 259 34.98 -0.27 -3.95
C SER A 259 36.02 -1.25 -4.53
N LYS A 260 35.79 -1.77 -5.74
CA LYS A 260 36.88 -2.24 -6.59
C LYS A 260 37.76 -1.03 -6.90
N GLY A 261 38.51 -0.62 -5.89
CA GLY A 261 39.62 0.36 -6.04
C GLY A 261 40.63 -0.26 -6.94
N GLY A 262 40.90 0.43 -8.04
CA GLY A 262 41.83 0.00 -9.08
C GLY A 262 43.20 -0.45 -8.55
N GLU A 263 43.47 -1.72 -8.67
CA GLU A 263 44.83 -2.19 -8.89
C GLU A 263 45.20 -1.91 -10.33
N GLY A 264 46.11 -0.95 -10.49
CA GLY A 264 46.63 -0.60 -11.79
C GLY A 264 47.65 0.52 -11.72
N GLY A 265 48.76 0.27 -11.05
CA GLY A 265 49.88 1.20 -10.99
C GLY A 265 51.17 0.53 -10.52
N LYS A 266 51.79 -0.21 -11.40
CA LYS A 266 53.23 -0.37 -11.44
C LYS A 266 53.70 -0.12 -12.85
#